data_144b86fc14fb2fb4553ac12d447428f2
#
_entry.id   144b86fc14fb2fb4553ac12d447428f2
#
_cell.length_a   1.000
_cell.length_b   1.000
_cell.length_c   1.000
_cell.angle_alpha   90.00
_cell.angle_beta   90.00
_cell.angle_gamma   90.00
#
_symmetry.space_group_name_H-M   'P 1'
#
loop_
_entity.id
_entity.type
_entity.pdbx_description
1 polymer ?
#
loop_
_entity_poly.entity_id
_entity_poly.type
_entity_poly.pdbx_seq_one_letter_code
_entity_poly.pdbx_strand_id
1 'polypeptide(L)'
;MLRSLVGSEMCIRDRPGTSRHVTQRNEADQVEILSGVYEGRTTGTPIALLIRNTDQRSKDYGNILQTFRPGHADYAYWHKYGVRDPRGGGRSSARLTAPTVAAGAVARKWLREHFGCEFRGCMVQLGDIDIPFESWANVPENPFYAPVADVSALEAYMDELRRAGDSCGARLRVQATGVPVGLGEPLYDKLDADIAHVMMGLNAVKAVEIGAGFESVVQRGTVHGDSLTPSGFASNNAGGILGGISTGQDIEVTIGIKPTSSIRSPRESIDLAGQSATVETFGRHDPCVGIRATPIAEALLALVIMDHALRHRAQNGDVRVDTPDIAAAAR
;
A
#
# COMPACT_ATOMS: atom_id res chain seq x y z
N MET A 1 -8.16 -24.79 3.47
CA MET A 1 -6.97 -23.98 3.17
C MET A 1 -7.15 -22.48 3.42
N LEU A 2 -8.26 -21.87 3.03
CA LEU A 2 -8.50 -20.41 3.27
C LEU A 2 -8.66 -20.01 4.75
N ARG A 3 -9.06 -20.88 5.66
CA ARG A 3 -9.06 -20.59 7.11
C ARG A 3 -7.65 -20.27 7.64
N SER A 4 -6.60 -20.86 7.09
CA SER A 4 -5.21 -20.58 7.47
C SER A 4 -4.68 -19.29 6.85
N LEU A 5 -5.30 -18.79 5.76
CA LEU A 5 -4.92 -17.53 5.11
C LEU A 5 -5.45 -16.30 5.85
N VAL A 6 -6.65 -16.41 6.37
CA VAL A 6 -7.35 -15.32 7.07
C VAL A 6 -6.78 -15.09 8.48
N GLY A 7 -6.14 -16.11 9.05
CA GLY A 7 -5.34 -16.00 10.27
C GLY A 7 -3.83 -15.87 10.02
N SER A 8 -3.42 -15.66 8.76
CA SER A 8 -2.02 -15.56 8.41
C SER A 8 -1.37 -14.26 8.88
N GLU A 9 -0.05 -14.26 8.96
CA GLU A 9 0.80 -13.15 9.40
C GLU A 9 0.48 -11.79 8.76
N MET A 10 -0.14 -11.75 7.56
CA MET A 10 -0.53 -10.52 6.89
C MET A 10 -1.62 -9.74 7.61
N CYS A 11 -2.66 -10.40 8.11
CA CYS A 11 -3.69 -9.74 8.93
C CYS A 11 -3.12 -9.27 10.27
N ILE A 12 -2.07 -9.93 10.77
CA ILE A 12 -1.39 -9.57 12.02
C ILE A 12 -0.54 -8.32 11.82
N ARG A 13 0.14 -8.16 10.68
CA ARG A 13 1.02 -7.02 10.40
C ARG A 13 0.27 -5.68 10.28
N ASP A 14 -0.96 -5.69 9.75
CA ASP A 14 -1.78 -4.47 9.64
C ASP A 14 -2.59 -4.16 10.91
N ARG A 15 -2.52 -4.98 11.96
CA ARG A 15 -3.30 -4.75 13.19
C ARG A 15 -2.88 -3.46 13.89
N PRO A 16 -3.85 -2.61 14.27
CA PRO A 16 -3.60 -1.52 15.22
C PRO A 16 -3.07 -2.05 16.54
N GLY A 17 -2.24 -1.25 17.22
CA GLY A 17 -1.75 -1.59 18.57
C GLY A 17 -0.58 -2.57 18.61
N THR A 18 0.02 -2.91 17.48
CA THR A 18 1.21 -3.78 17.42
C THR A 18 2.48 -3.11 17.93
N SER A 19 2.52 -1.78 17.97
CA SER A 19 3.63 -1.01 18.55
C SER A 19 3.15 0.29 19.20
N ARG A 20 4.01 0.90 20.01
CA ARG A 20 3.74 2.22 20.63
C ARG A 20 3.64 3.35 19.59
N HIS A 21 4.13 3.16 18.37
CA HIS A 21 4.19 4.16 17.29
C HIS A 21 2.95 4.18 16.40
N VAL A 22 2.04 3.22 16.56
CA VAL A 22 0.76 3.15 15.83
C VAL A 22 -0.43 3.33 16.75
N THR A 23 -1.59 3.58 16.17
CA THR A 23 -2.85 3.74 16.90
C THR A 23 -3.13 2.54 17.80
N GLN A 24 -3.36 2.80 19.08
CA GLN A 24 -3.70 1.78 20.08
C GLN A 24 -5.19 1.41 19.97
N ARG A 25 -5.51 0.45 19.14
CA ARG A 25 -6.83 -0.18 19.02
C ARG A 25 -6.70 -1.66 19.33
N ASN A 26 -7.72 -2.22 19.97
CA ASN A 26 -7.80 -3.66 20.23
C ASN A 26 -8.89 -4.27 19.34
N GLU A 27 -8.54 -4.56 18.10
CA GLU A 27 -9.44 -5.19 17.13
C GLU A 27 -8.86 -6.55 16.72
N ALA A 28 -9.70 -7.58 16.74
CA ALA A 28 -9.29 -8.92 16.34
C ALA A 28 -9.02 -9.01 14.83
N ASP A 29 -9.59 -8.10 14.03
CA ASP A 29 -9.52 -8.05 12.56
C ASP A 29 -9.74 -9.40 11.89
N GLN A 30 -10.64 -10.20 12.46
CA GLN A 30 -10.99 -11.51 11.91
C GLN A 30 -11.84 -11.34 10.67
N VAL A 31 -11.44 -12.04 9.60
CA VAL A 31 -12.16 -12.03 8.33
C VAL A 31 -13.14 -13.19 8.29
N GLU A 32 -14.41 -12.89 8.08
CA GLU A 32 -15.46 -13.86 7.79
C GLU A 32 -15.57 -14.02 6.27
N ILE A 33 -15.50 -15.27 5.76
CA ILE A 33 -15.72 -15.57 4.35
C ILE A 33 -17.20 -15.94 4.20
N LEU A 34 -17.95 -15.11 3.45
CA LEU A 34 -19.39 -15.26 3.32
C LEU A 34 -19.82 -16.02 2.06
N SER A 35 -18.97 -16.04 1.01
CA SER A 35 -19.26 -16.74 -0.25
C SER A 35 -17.99 -17.06 -1.04
N GLY A 36 -18.11 -17.81 -2.13
CA GLY A 36 -17.06 -18.09 -3.10
C GLY A 36 -16.07 -19.17 -2.67
N VAL A 37 -16.31 -19.85 -1.55
CA VAL A 37 -15.45 -20.93 -1.02
C VAL A 37 -16.29 -22.10 -0.52
N TYR A 38 -15.93 -23.30 -0.92
CA TYR A 38 -16.54 -24.55 -0.47
C TYR A 38 -15.43 -25.57 -0.14
N GLU A 39 -15.51 -26.22 1.02
CA GLU A 39 -14.50 -27.19 1.52
C GLU A 39 -13.05 -26.72 1.38
N GLY A 40 -12.79 -25.43 1.64
CA GLY A 40 -11.46 -24.82 1.59
C GLY A 40 -10.94 -24.52 0.17
N ARG A 41 -11.77 -24.62 -0.86
CA ARG A 41 -11.42 -24.31 -2.26
C ARG A 41 -12.29 -23.15 -2.78
N THR A 42 -11.70 -22.32 -3.62
CA THR A 42 -12.46 -21.30 -4.35
C THR A 42 -13.34 -21.97 -5.40
N THR A 43 -14.57 -21.49 -5.54
CA THR A 43 -15.57 -22.04 -6.47
C THR A 43 -15.57 -21.36 -7.84
N GLY A 44 -14.77 -20.30 -8.03
CA GLY A 44 -14.80 -19.46 -9.23
C GLY A 44 -15.89 -18.38 -9.21
N THR A 45 -16.73 -18.38 -8.17
CA THR A 45 -17.73 -17.32 -7.94
C THR A 45 -17.15 -16.19 -7.09
N PRO A 46 -17.79 -15.00 -7.00
CA PRO A 46 -17.32 -13.91 -6.17
C PRO A 46 -17.10 -14.31 -4.71
N ILE A 47 -15.94 -13.92 -4.15
CA ILE A 47 -15.58 -14.14 -2.76
C ILE A 47 -15.99 -12.92 -1.96
N ALA A 48 -16.95 -13.05 -1.06
CA ALA A 48 -17.34 -11.99 -0.14
C ALA A 48 -16.61 -12.14 1.19
N LEU A 49 -16.01 -11.04 1.65
CA LEU A 49 -15.24 -10.95 2.88
C LEU A 49 -15.83 -9.90 3.80
N LEU A 50 -15.98 -10.20 5.08
CA LEU A 50 -16.49 -9.28 6.09
C LEU A 50 -15.51 -9.17 7.25
N ILE A 51 -15.19 -7.95 7.66
CA ILE A 51 -14.44 -7.64 8.88
C ILE A 51 -15.31 -6.74 9.76
N ARG A 52 -15.61 -7.18 10.98
CA ARG A 52 -16.45 -6.42 11.91
C ARG A 52 -15.64 -5.31 12.57
N ASN A 53 -16.24 -4.11 12.66
CA ASN A 53 -15.65 -2.96 13.37
C ASN A 53 -16.13 -2.97 14.82
N THR A 54 -15.29 -3.39 15.74
CA THR A 54 -15.67 -3.63 17.15
C THR A 54 -15.19 -2.55 18.12
N ASP A 55 -14.18 -1.74 17.79
CA ASP A 55 -13.60 -0.68 18.64
C ASP A 55 -13.81 0.74 18.07
N GLN A 56 -15.00 1.02 17.55
CA GLN A 56 -15.37 2.36 17.08
C GLN A 56 -15.74 3.26 18.27
N ARG A 57 -15.19 4.50 18.30
CA ARG A 57 -15.46 5.52 19.32
C ARG A 57 -15.93 6.82 18.67
N SER A 58 -17.23 6.92 18.42
CA SER A 58 -17.84 8.09 17.76
C SER A 58 -17.69 9.38 18.55
N LYS A 59 -17.52 9.31 19.88
CA LYS A 59 -17.31 10.46 20.77
C LYS A 59 -16.02 11.23 20.49
N ASP A 60 -15.01 10.58 19.91
CA ASP A 60 -13.71 11.20 19.62
C ASP A 60 -13.77 12.26 18.49
N TYR A 61 -14.91 12.39 17.81
CA TYR A 61 -15.10 13.26 16.66
C TYR A 61 -16.03 14.47 16.91
N GLY A 62 -16.44 14.70 18.17
CA GLY A 62 -17.39 15.75 18.50
C GLY A 62 -16.93 17.16 18.16
N ASN A 63 -15.64 17.43 18.31
CA ASN A 63 -15.01 18.74 18.06
C ASN A 63 -14.86 19.11 16.59
N ILE A 64 -15.07 18.17 15.65
CA ILE A 64 -14.97 18.40 14.20
C ILE A 64 -16.31 18.33 13.49
N LEU A 65 -17.41 18.31 14.24
CA LEU A 65 -18.78 18.23 13.69
C LEU A 65 -19.08 19.41 12.74
N GLN A 66 -18.70 20.60 13.16
CA GLN A 66 -19.04 21.87 12.50
C GLN A 66 -17.88 22.51 11.73
N THR A 67 -16.70 21.85 11.69
CA THR A 67 -15.50 22.39 11.08
C THR A 67 -14.87 21.43 10.10
N PHE A 68 -13.98 21.91 9.22
CA PHE A 68 -13.24 21.10 8.26
C PHE A 68 -11.79 20.95 8.70
N ARG A 69 -11.29 19.72 8.74
CA ARG A 69 -9.85 19.48 9.03
C ARG A 69 -8.99 19.84 7.83
N PRO A 70 -7.97 20.70 7.98
CA PRO A 70 -7.03 21.00 6.91
C PRO A 70 -6.33 19.74 6.41
N GLY A 71 -6.25 19.57 5.09
CA GLY A 71 -5.63 18.39 4.47
C GLY A 71 -6.42 17.08 4.56
N HIS A 72 -7.62 17.10 5.15
CA HIS A 72 -8.56 15.97 5.17
C HIS A 72 -9.63 16.09 4.08
N ALA A 73 -10.32 14.99 3.79
CA ALA A 73 -11.37 14.96 2.77
C ALA A 73 -12.69 15.66 3.19
N ASP A 74 -12.79 16.18 4.41
CA ASP A 74 -14.03 16.71 4.99
C ASP A 74 -14.69 17.76 4.09
N TYR A 75 -13.93 18.76 3.65
CA TYR A 75 -14.40 19.86 2.78
C TYR A 75 -14.87 19.32 1.41
N ALA A 76 -14.04 18.48 0.78
CA ALA A 76 -14.35 17.92 -0.53
C ALA A 76 -15.61 17.02 -0.50
N TYR A 77 -15.78 16.23 0.55
CA TYR A 77 -16.99 15.39 0.73
C TYR A 77 -18.23 16.25 0.96
N TRP A 78 -18.12 17.30 1.78
CA TRP A 78 -19.24 18.20 2.02
C TRP A 78 -19.73 18.86 0.74
N HIS A 79 -18.83 19.40 -0.07
CA HIS A 79 -19.19 20.04 -1.34
C HIS A 79 -19.64 19.06 -2.42
N LYS A 80 -19.13 17.84 -2.43
CA LYS A 80 -19.50 16.84 -3.43
C LYS A 80 -20.86 16.19 -3.16
N TYR A 81 -21.14 15.88 -1.89
CA TYR A 81 -22.30 15.07 -1.52
C TYR A 81 -23.38 15.86 -0.76
N GLY A 82 -23.12 17.10 -0.34
CA GLY A 82 -24.04 17.90 0.47
C GLY A 82 -24.25 17.39 1.89
N VAL A 83 -23.60 16.29 2.25
CA VAL A 83 -23.72 15.64 3.56
C VAL A 83 -22.40 14.97 3.94
N ARG A 84 -22.09 14.97 5.23
CA ARG A 84 -20.94 14.30 5.81
C ARG A 84 -21.32 13.65 7.13
N ASP A 85 -20.98 12.39 7.33
CA ASP A 85 -21.02 11.76 8.64
C ASP A 85 -19.68 11.99 9.37
N PRO A 86 -19.66 12.82 10.42
CA PRO A 86 -18.43 13.15 11.13
C PRO A 86 -18.00 12.09 12.17
N ARG A 87 -18.83 11.08 12.43
CA ARG A 87 -18.61 10.09 13.50
C ARG A 87 -17.43 9.16 13.27
N GLY A 88 -16.74 9.27 12.14
CA GLY A 88 -15.62 8.42 11.73
C GLY A 88 -16.05 7.08 11.11
N GLY A 89 -15.11 6.35 10.51
CA GLY A 89 -15.37 5.05 9.89
C GLY A 89 -16.06 5.09 8.53
N GLY A 90 -16.38 6.27 7.99
CA GLY A 90 -16.95 6.45 6.66
C GLY A 90 -15.95 6.23 5.52
N ARG A 91 -16.39 6.49 4.26
CA ARG A 91 -15.58 6.28 3.05
C ARG A 91 -14.30 7.13 2.98
N SER A 92 -14.17 8.18 3.76
CA SER A 92 -12.94 8.96 3.93
C SER A 92 -11.95 8.36 4.94
N SER A 93 -12.32 7.26 5.62
CA SER A 93 -11.49 6.62 6.63
C SER A 93 -10.50 5.65 6.01
N ALA A 94 -9.26 5.64 6.54
CA ALA A 94 -8.25 4.64 6.19
C ALA A 94 -8.65 3.19 6.59
N ARG A 95 -9.67 3.00 7.43
CA ARG A 95 -10.19 1.67 7.82
C ARG A 95 -10.68 0.84 6.62
N LEU A 96 -11.01 1.48 5.51
CA LEU A 96 -11.42 0.79 4.27
C LEU A 96 -10.34 -0.10 3.66
N THR A 97 -9.09 0.05 4.09
CA THR A 97 -7.96 -0.75 3.58
C THR A 97 -7.90 -2.16 4.17
N ALA A 98 -8.50 -2.42 5.33
CA ALA A 98 -8.50 -3.75 5.94
C ALA A 98 -9.09 -4.85 5.03
N PRO A 99 -10.27 -4.67 4.38
CA PRO A 99 -10.77 -5.61 3.37
C PRO A 99 -9.84 -5.79 2.17
N THR A 100 -9.08 -4.75 1.78
CA THR A 100 -8.10 -4.83 0.70
C THR A 100 -6.95 -5.78 1.06
N VAL A 101 -6.45 -5.72 2.30
CA VAL A 101 -5.42 -6.65 2.79
C VAL A 101 -5.94 -8.09 2.76
N ALA A 102 -7.18 -8.31 3.18
CA ALA A 102 -7.81 -9.63 3.14
C ALA A 102 -7.96 -10.17 1.71
N ALA A 103 -8.39 -9.34 0.76
CA ALA A 103 -8.48 -9.70 -0.65
C ALA A 103 -7.09 -9.97 -1.25
N GLY A 104 -6.10 -9.12 -0.92
CA GLY A 104 -4.71 -9.30 -1.33
C GLY A 104 -4.09 -10.61 -0.84
N ALA A 105 -4.49 -11.11 0.35
CA ALA A 105 -4.04 -12.41 0.84
C ALA A 105 -4.48 -13.58 -0.06
N VAL A 106 -5.70 -13.51 -0.61
CA VAL A 106 -6.19 -14.49 -1.58
C VAL A 106 -5.37 -14.43 -2.88
N ALA A 107 -5.14 -13.22 -3.41
CA ALA A 107 -4.35 -13.00 -4.61
C ALA A 107 -2.91 -13.50 -4.43
N ARG A 108 -2.23 -13.10 -3.35
CA ARG A 108 -0.84 -13.53 -3.05
C ARG A 108 -0.71 -15.05 -2.98
N LYS A 109 -1.67 -15.72 -2.33
CA LYS A 109 -1.64 -17.18 -2.25
C LYS A 109 -1.72 -17.81 -3.64
N TRP A 110 -2.66 -17.38 -4.46
CA TRP A 110 -2.84 -17.94 -5.79
C TRP A 110 -1.59 -17.68 -6.66
N LEU A 111 -1.07 -16.45 -6.66
CA LEU A 111 0.11 -16.08 -7.43
C LEU A 111 1.37 -16.83 -6.99
N ARG A 112 1.54 -17.06 -5.70
CA ARG A 112 2.64 -17.88 -5.17
C ARG A 112 2.53 -19.33 -5.59
N GLU A 113 1.34 -19.93 -5.50
CA GLU A 113 1.12 -21.34 -5.85
C GLU A 113 1.26 -21.61 -7.36
N HIS A 114 0.99 -20.62 -8.22
CA HIS A 114 1.00 -20.79 -9.68
C HIS A 114 2.27 -20.29 -10.35
N PHE A 115 2.87 -19.22 -9.84
CA PHE A 115 4.03 -18.57 -10.46
C PHE A 115 5.24 -18.44 -9.53
N GLY A 116 5.11 -18.75 -8.24
CA GLY A 116 6.16 -18.48 -7.26
C GLY A 116 6.30 -17.02 -6.90
N CYS A 117 5.30 -16.18 -7.19
CA CYS A 117 5.37 -14.76 -6.88
C CYS A 117 5.42 -14.49 -5.38
N GLU A 118 6.33 -13.59 -4.96
CA GLU A 118 6.41 -13.07 -3.61
C GLU A 118 6.26 -11.55 -3.61
N PHE A 119 5.63 -11.02 -2.55
CA PHE A 119 5.34 -9.60 -2.39
C PHE A 119 5.91 -9.12 -1.07
N ARG A 120 6.66 -8.04 -1.10
CA ARG A 120 7.28 -7.46 0.08
C ARG A 120 7.37 -5.95 -0.04
N GLY A 121 7.25 -5.25 1.09
CA GLY A 121 7.36 -3.80 1.16
C GLY A 121 8.22 -3.38 2.34
N CYS A 122 8.86 -2.23 2.22
CA CYS A 122 9.62 -1.61 3.31
C CYS A 122 9.49 -0.10 3.27
N MET A 123 9.73 0.52 4.42
CA MET A 123 9.83 1.97 4.54
C MET A 123 11.25 2.41 4.23
N VAL A 124 11.41 3.28 3.24
CA VAL A 124 12.71 3.80 2.79
C VAL A 124 12.90 5.29 3.13
N GLN A 125 11.90 5.93 3.71
CA GLN A 125 12.01 7.29 4.27
C GLN A 125 10.89 7.54 5.28
N LEU A 126 11.22 8.18 6.40
CA LEU A 126 10.28 8.63 7.42
C LEU A 126 10.50 10.12 7.67
N GLY A 127 9.53 10.94 7.25
CA GLY A 127 9.70 12.40 7.29
C GLY A 127 10.91 12.83 6.46
N ASP A 128 11.90 13.44 7.10
CA ASP A 128 13.17 13.88 6.51
C ASP A 128 14.32 12.86 6.67
N ILE A 129 14.06 11.72 7.32
CA ILE A 129 15.05 10.67 7.53
C ILE A 129 15.00 9.67 6.37
N ASP A 130 16.02 9.67 5.52
CA ASP A 130 16.23 8.60 4.53
C ASP A 130 16.72 7.33 5.23
N ILE A 131 16.15 6.19 4.86
CA ILE A 131 16.46 4.88 5.44
C ILE A 131 17.19 4.05 4.39
N PRO A 132 18.48 3.78 4.58
CA PRO A 132 19.25 2.97 3.64
C PRO A 132 18.72 1.54 3.61
N PHE A 133 18.82 0.90 2.45
CA PHE A 133 18.44 -0.51 2.34
C PHE A 133 19.61 -1.41 2.74
N GLU A 134 19.46 -2.13 3.86
CA GLU A 134 20.44 -3.14 4.32
C GLU A 134 19.98 -4.56 3.96
N SER A 135 18.78 -4.94 4.41
CA SER A 135 18.26 -6.30 4.22
C SER A 135 16.75 -6.39 4.36
N TRP A 136 16.14 -7.21 3.53
CA TRP A 136 14.74 -7.62 3.70
C TRP A 136 14.49 -8.39 5.01
N ALA A 137 15.51 -9.06 5.56
CA ALA A 137 15.41 -9.78 6.83
C ALA A 137 15.11 -8.85 8.02
N ASN A 138 15.54 -7.59 7.96
CA ASN A 138 15.31 -6.61 9.02
C ASN A 138 13.85 -6.10 9.05
N VAL A 139 13.15 -6.14 7.91
CA VAL A 139 11.81 -5.55 7.77
C VAL A 139 10.78 -6.12 8.77
N PRO A 140 10.66 -7.44 8.98
CA PRO A 140 9.72 -7.98 9.97
C PRO A 140 10.15 -7.79 11.42
N GLU A 141 11.41 -7.45 11.68
CA GLU A 141 12.01 -7.42 13.03
C GLU A 141 11.78 -6.09 13.75
N ASN A 142 11.27 -5.07 13.05
CA ASN A 142 11.02 -3.75 13.65
C ASN A 142 9.62 -3.20 13.30
N PRO A 143 9.10 -2.29 14.14
CA PRO A 143 7.72 -1.79 13.99
C PRO A 143 7.54 -0.80 12.83
N PHE A 144 8.61 -0.42 12.12
CA PHE A 144 8.56 0.55 11.02
C PHE A 144 8.54 -0.11 9.64
N TYR A 145 8.69 -1.43 9.56
CA TYR A 145 8.99 -2.12 8.30
C TYR A 145 10.25 -1.55 7.61
N ALA A 146 11.20 -1.06 8.41
CA ALA A 146 12.45 -0.50 7.91
C ALA A 146 13.44 -1.62 7.55
N PRO A 147 14.18 -1.50 6.43
CA PRO A 147 15.14 -2.52 6.00
C PRO A 147 16.51 -2.40 6.70
N VAL A 148 16.55 -1.80 7.89
CA VAL A 148 17.73 -1.58 8.73
C VAL A 148 17.57 -2.28 10.07
N ALA A 149 18.69 -2.65 10.68
CA ALA A 149 18.69 -3.28 12.00
C ALA A 149 18.47 -2.26 13.13
N ASP A 150 19.09 -1.10 13.06
CA ASP A 150 18.95 -0.02 14.05
C ASP A 150 17.87 0.98 13.63
N VAL A 151 16.81 1.07 14.41
CA VAL A 151 15.68 2.00 14.21
C VAL A 151 15.60 3.09 15.29
N SER A 152 16.62 3.26 16.10
CA SER A 152 16.63 4.20 17.23
C SER A 152 16.36 5.65 16.81
N ALA A 153 16.90 6.08 15.66
CA ALA A 153 16.66 7.40 15.11
C ALA A 153 15.17 7.59 14.70
N LEU A 154 14.55 6.55 14.12
CA LEU A 154 13.13 6.57 13.75
C LEU A 154 12.24 6.63 14.98
N GLU A 155 12.57 5.88 16.03
CA GLU A 155 11.85 5.92 17.30
C GLU A 155 11.92 7.29 17.97
N ALA A 156 13.12 7.89 18.02
CA ALA A 156 13.33 9.23 18.58
C ALA A 156 12.51 10.29 17.83
N TYR A 157 12.51 10.24 16.50
CA TYR A 157 11.74 11.15 15.65
C TYR A 157 10.22 11.01 15.87
N MET A 158 9.72 9.78 15.95
CA MET A 158 8.30 9.53 16.23
C MET A 158 7.89 9.98 17.65
N ASP A 159 8.76 9.86 18.63
CA ASP A 159 8.51 10.35 19.97
C ASP A 159 8.52 11.91 20.04
N GLU A 160 9.34 12.57 19.21
CA GLU A 160 9.32 14.02 19.04
C GLU A 160 7.99 14.48 18.42
N LEU A 161 7.57 13.90 17.29
CA LEU A 161 6.30 14.22 16.64
C LEU A 161 5.11 14.03 17.58
N ARG A 162 5.12 12.95 18.38
CA ARG A 162 4.07 12.70 19.34
C ARG A 162 4.01 13.77 20.44
N ARG A 163 5.17 14.24 20.94
CA ARG A 163 5.24 15.34 21.92
C ARG A 163 4.78 16.67 21.32
N ALA A 164 5.15 16.94 20.07
CA ALA A 164 4.72 18.12 19.34
C ALA A 164 3.24 18.08 18.91
N GLY A 165 2.59 16.91 18.96
CA GLY A 165 1.22 16.74 18.47
C GLY A 165 1.10 16.86 16.96
N ASP A 166 2.18 16.56 16.22
CA ASP A 166 2.32 16.69 14.79
C ASP A 166 2.43 15.32 14.08
N SER A 167 2.68 15.33 12.79
CA SER A 167 2.76 14.13 11.94
C SER A 167 3.78 14.29 10.82
N CYS A 168 4.23 13.17 10.27
CA CYS A 168 5.11 13.14 9.10
C CYS A 168 4.58 12.24 7.99
N GLY A 169 5.14 12.41 6.79
CA GLY A 169 4.97 11.51 5.66
C GLY A 169 5.95 10.34 5.68
N ALA A 170 5.84 9.49 4.67
CA ALA A 170 6.77 8.38 4.46
C ALA A 170 6.93 8.08 2.97
N ARG A 171 8.05 7.45 2.61
CA ARG A 171 8.28 6.80 1.31
C ARG A 171 8.36 5.30 1.54
N LEU A 172 7.57 4.54 0.79
CA LEU A 172 7.55 3.09 0.85
C LEU A 172 8.02 2.52 -0.48
N ARG A 173 8.84 1.49 -0.44
CA ARG A 173 9.19 0.64 -1.58
C ARG A 173 8.42 -0.66 -1.48
N VAL A 174 7.79 -1.07 -2.58
CA VAL A 174 7.04 -2.33 -2.69
C VAL A 174 7.55 -3.09 -3.89
N GLN A 175 7.76 -4.39 -3.71
CA GLN A 175 8.33 -5.25 -4.72
C GLN A 175 7.49 -6.51 -4.91
N ALA A 176 7.34 -6.94 -6.18
CA ALA A 176 6.86 -8.28 -6.52
C ALA A 176 7.96 -9.03 -7.28
N THR A 177 8.35 -10.20 -6.78
CA THR A 177 9.32 -11.09 -7.43
C THR A 177 8.61 -12.30 -8.04
N GLY A 178 9.25 -12.97 -9.02
CA GLY A 178 8.68 -14.15 -9.66
C GLY A 178 7.47 -13.86 -10.54
N VAL A 179 7.27 -12.62 -10.96
CA VAL A 179 6.20 -12.24 -11.88
C VAL A 179 6.55 -12.74 -13.29
N PRO A 180 5.69 -13.53 -13.96
CA PRO A 180 6.01 -14.03 -15.30
C PRO A 180 6.07 -12.91 -16.33
N VAL A 181 6.78 -13.14 -17.43
CA VAL A 181 6.75 -12.29 -18.63
C VAL A 181 5.36 -12.28 -19.23
N GLY A 182 4.90 -11.12 -19.72
CA GLY A 182 3.71 -11.02 -20.56
C GLY A 182 2.44 -10.55 -19.85
N LEU A 183 2.49 -10.20 -18.57
CA LEU A 183 1.34 -9.62 -17.87
C LEU A 183 1.23 -8.13 -18.16
N GLY A 184 0.05 -7.68 -18.58
CA GLY A 184 -0.23 -6.28 -18.94
C GLY A 184 -0.66 -6.13 -20.38
N GLU A 185 -0.95 -4.89 -20.77
CA GLU A 185 -1.48 -4.54 -22.09
C GLU A 185 -0.66 -3.40 -22.72
N PRO A 186 -0.62 -3.29 -24.08
CA PRO A 186 0.27 -2.33 -24.73
C PRO A 186 -0.28 -0.90 -24.80
N LEU A 187 -1.58 -0.67 -24.59
CA LEU A 187 -2.21 0.63 -24.78
C LEU A 187 -3.15 1.00 -23.62
N TYR A 188 -4.30 0.36 -23.51
CA TYR A 188 -5.18 0.47 -22.36
C TYR A 188 -4.82 -0.61 -21.35
N ASP A 189 -4.99 -0.32 -20.06
CA ASP A 189 -4.69 -1.25 -18.96
C ASP A 189 -3.21 -1.71 -18.98
N LYS A 190 -2.29 -0.78 -19.26
CA LYS A 190 -0.86 -1.02 -19.05
C LYS A 190 -0.61 -1.38 -17.59
N LEU A 191 0.23 -2.37 -17.36
CA LEU A 191 0.50 -2.85 -16.00
C LEU A 191 1.03 -1.74 -15.07
N ASP A 192 1.94 -0.90 -15.53
CA ASP A 192 2.47 0.25 -14.80
C ASP A 192 1.39 1.31 -14.50
N ALA A 193 0.49 1.56 -15.48
CA ALA A 193 -0.62 2.48 -15.30
C ALA A 193 -1.63 1.98 -14.26
N ASP A 194 -1.99 0.70 -14.30
CA ASP A 194 -2.93 0.10 -13.35
C ASP A 194 -2.32 0.03 -11.94
N ILE A 195 -1.03 -0.30 -11.82
CA ILE A 195 -0.30 -0.23 -10.55
C ILE A 195 -0.35 1.21 -10.01
N ALA A 196 -0.01 2.20 -10.83
CA ALA A 196 -0.02 3.60 -10.41
C ALA A 196 -1.42 4.07 -10.01
N HIS A 197 -2.46 3.68 -10.76
CA HIS A 197 -3.86 3.99 -10.48
C HIS A 197 -4.29 3.44 -9.10
N VAL A 198 -4.02 2.17 -8.84
CA VAL A 198 -4.43 1.50 -7.60
C VAL A 198 -3.63 2.03 -6.41
N MET A 199 -2.31 2.24 -6.56
CA MET A 199 -1.46 2.83 -5.51
C MET A 199 -1.86 4.27 -5.20
N MET A 200 -2.18 5.10 -6.20
CA MET A 200 -2.68 6.46 -5.99
C MET A 200 -4.07 6.46 -5.32
N GLY A 201 -4.85 5.39 -5.48
CA GLY A 201 -6.12 5.17 -4.79
C GLY A 201 -5.99 4.92 -3.28
N LEU A 202 -4.81 4.53 -2.79
CA LEU A 202 -4.56 4.35 -1.37
C LEU A 202 -4.61 5.71 -0.64
N ASN A 203 -5.36 5.77 0.47
CA ASN A 203 -5.49 6.98 1.26
C ASN A 203 -4.11 7.57 1.62
N ALA A 204 -3.97 8.88 1.47
CA ALA A 204 -2.79 9.68 1.74
C ALA A 204 -1.62 9.53 0.73
N VAL A 205 -1.66 8.65 -0.23
CA VAL A 205 -0.66 8.59 -1.31
C VAL A 205 -0.75 9.85 -2.18
N LYS A 206 0.42 10.40 -2.55
CA LYS A 206 0.59 11.61 -3.36
C LYS A 206 1.61 11.46 -4.49
N ALA A 207 2.39 10.40 -4.47
CA ALA A 207 3.36 10.08 -5.51
C ALA A 207 3.43 8.57 -5.72
N VAL A 208 3.66 8.16 -6.97
CA VAL A 208 3.93 6.78 -7.37
C VAL A 208 5.05 6.82 -8.38
N GLU A 209 6.05 5.97 -8.21
CA GLU A 209 7.17 5.78 -9.13
C GLU A 209 7.29 4.29 -9.47
N ILE A 210 7.61 3.99 -10.73
CA ILE A 210 7.89 2.63 -11.20
C ILE A 210 9.38 2.57 -11.57
N GLY A 211 10.10 1.57 -11.07
CA GLY A 211 11.53 1.42 -11.31
C GLY A 211 12.33 2.64 -10.84
N ALA A 212 13.14 3.21 -11.74
CA ALA A 212 13.93 4.41 -11.47
C ALA A 212 13.10 5.68 -11.22
N GLY A 213 11.79 5.67 -11.57
CA GLY A 213 10.91 6.80 -11.31
C GLY A 213 11.47 8.11 -11.85
N PHE A 214 11.51 9.16 -11.01
CA PHE A 214 12.05 10.47 -11.40
C PHE A 214 13.56 10.46 -11.68
N GLU A 215 14.33 9.52 -11.17
CA GLU A 215 15.76 9.39 -11.49
C GLU A 215 15.98 9.07 -12.98
N SER A 216 14.99 8.50 -13.68
CA SER A 216 15.07 8.26 -15.12
C SER A 216 15.29 9.53 -15.95
N VAL A 217 14.85 10.69 -15.45
CA VAL A 217 14.97 11.99 -16.14
C VAL A 217 16.43 12.43 -16.30
N VAL A 218 17.29 12.11 -15.34
CA VAL A 218 18.72 12.46 -15.36
C VAL A 218 19.60 11.37 -15.98
N GLN A 219 19.05 10.19 -16.21
CA GLN A 219 19.75 9.08 -16.84
C GLN A 219 19.81 9.27 -18.36
N ARG A 220 20.97 8.92 -18.94
CA ARG A 220 21.08 8.79 -20.41
C ARG A 220 20.48 7.46 -20.85
N GLY A 221 19.97 7.38 -22.09
CA GLY A 221 19.38 6.15 -22.62
C GLY A 221 20.30 4.93 -22.57
N THR A 222 21.61 5.12 -22.72
CA THR A 222 22.62 4.06 -22.57
C THR A 222 22.80 3.55 -21.14
N VAL A 223 22.34 4.30 -20.13
CA VAL A 223 22.35 3.94 -18.72
C VAL A 223 20.98 3.38 -18.32
N HIS A 224 19.91 4.05 -18.76
CA HIS A 224 18.54 3.67 -18.42
C HIS A 224 18.11 2.35 -19.07
N GLY A 225 18.59 2.07 -20.27
CA GLY A 225 18.23 0.85 -20.99
C GLY A 225 18.70 -0.41 -20.26
N ASP A 226 17.76 -1.25 -19.87
CA ASP A 226 18.02 -2.52 -19.19
C ASP A 226 18.52 -3.53 -20.21
N SER A 227 19.85 -3.61 -20.37
CA SER A 227 20.48 -4.47 -21.40
C SER A 227 20.18 -5.93 -21.16
N LEU A 228 19.79 -6.64 -22.23
CA LEU A 228 19.54 -8.07 -22.21
C LEU A 228 20.80 -8.83 -22.60
N THR A 229 21.16 -9.84 -21.84
CA THR A 229 22.27 -10.74 -22.11
C THR A 229 21.80 -12.20 -22.00
N PRO A 230 22.52 -13.17 -22.54
CA PRO A 230 22.19 -14.58 -22.36
C PRO A 230 22.15 -15.04 -20.89
N SER A 231 22.80 -14.30 -19.98
CA SER A 231 22.81 -14.59 -18.55
C SER A 231 21.75 -13.82 -17.76
N GLY A 232 20.98 -12.93 -18.39
CA GLY A 232 19.92 -12.16 -17.74
C GLY A 232 19.97 -10.68 -18.09
N PHE A 233 19.12 -9.90 -17.46
CA PHE A 233 19.11 -8.45 -17.53
C PHE A 233 20.29 -7.86 -16.72
N ALA A 234 20.92 -6.80 -17.24
CA ALA A 234 22.03 -6.13 -16.58
C ALA A 234 21.56 -5.11 -15.50
N SER A 235 20.33 -4.61 -15.60
CA SER A 235 19.74 -3.64 -14.68
C SER A 235 18.22 -3.76 -14.70
N ASN A 236 17.53 -3.02 -13.82
CA ASN A 236 16.06 -2.99 -13.73
C ASN A 236 15.55 -1.56 -13.54
N ASN A 237 16.03 -0.64 -14.39
CA ASN A 237 15.60 0.77 -14.34
C ASN A 237 14.12 0.96 -14.69
N ALA A 238 13.61 0.11 -15.59
CA ALA A 238 12.20 0.12 -15.97
C ALA A 238 11.26 -0.47 -14.88
N GLY A 239 11.83 -1.05 -13.81
CA GLY A 239 11.03 -1.62 -12.73
C GLY A 239 10.22 -2.85 -13.11
N GLY A 240 10.74 -3.67 -14.03
CA GLY A 240 10.12 -4.92 -14.45
C GLY A 240 9.00 -4.77 -15.49
N ILE A 241 8.79 -3.59 -16.06
CA ILE A 241 7.69 -3.30 -16.99
C ILE A 241 8.21 -2.51 -18.18
N LEU A 242 8.02 -3.04 -19.38
CA LEU A 242 8.34 -2.38 -20.64
C LEU A 242 7.12 -2.38 -21.57
N GLY A 243 6.80 -1.22 -22.12
CA GLY A 243 5.63 -1.07 -22.99
C GLY A 243 4.28 -1.36 -22.34
N GLY A 244 4.22 -1.37 -20.99
CA GLY A 244 3.03 -1.70 -20.20
C GLY A 244 2.89 -3.19 -19.88
N ILE A 245 3.94 -3.99 -20.16
CA ILE A 245 3.93 -5.46 -20.03
C ILE A 245 5.11 -5.90 -19.17
N SER A 246 4.90 -6.88 -18.29
CA SER A 246 5.94 -7.42 -17.40
C SER A 246 7.05 -8.12 -18.19
N THR A 247 8.31 -7.92 -17.75
CA THR A 247 9.51 -8.45 -18.39
C THR A 247 10.05 -9.74 -17.77
N GLY A 248 9.46 -10.20 -16.67
CA GLY A 248 10.01 -11.28 -15.83
C GLY A 248 10.98 -10.80 -14.77
N GLN A 249 11.38 -9.52 -14.81
CA GLN A 249 12.13 -8.91 -13.72
C GLN A 249 11.22 -8.55 -12.54
N ASP A 250 11.82 -8.27 -11.40
CA ASP A 250 11.09 -7.81 -10.23
C ASP A 250 10.35 -6.51 -10.53
N ILE A 251 9.07 -6.46 -10.21
CA ILE A 251 8.29 -5.23 -10.29
C ILE A 251 8.59 -4.38 -9.08
N GLU A 252 9.04 -3.15 -9.31
CA GLU A 252 9.42 -2.20 -8.29
C GLU A 252 8.56 -0.95 -8.32
N VAL A 253 7.94 -0.67 -7.18
CA VAL A 253 7.05 0.47 -7.00
C VAL A 253 7.48 1.26 -5.76
N THR A 254 7.61 2.57 -5.90
CA THR A 254 7.81 3.47 -4.76
C THR A 254 6.61 4.40 -4.63
N ILE A 255 6.11 4.57 -3.40
CA ILE A 255 4.98 5.47 -3.13
C ILE A 255 5.34 6.50 -2.07
N GLY A 256 4.89 7.74 -2.29
CA GLY A 256 5.01 8.84 -1.35
C GLY A 256 3.69 9.08 -0.62
N ILE A 257 3.73 9.07 0.70
CA ILE A 257 2.58 9.22 1.59
C ILE A 257 2.69 10.55 2.32
N LYS A 258 1.65 11.37 2.24
CA LYS A 258 1.60 12.65 2.95
C LYS A 258 1.42 12.47 4.46
N PRO A 259 1.77 13.48 5.30
CA PRO A 259 1.48 13.49 6.72
C PRO A 259 0.00 13.29 7.04
N THR A 260 -0.29 12.68 8.18
CA THR A 260 -1.65 12.55 8.72
C THR A 260 -2.27 13.92 8.93
N SER A 261 -3.48 14.13 8.45
CA SER A 261 -4.18 15.41 8.58
C SER A 261 -4.90 15.60 9.93
N SER A 262 -5.02 14.56 10.73
CA SER A 262 -5.62 14.62 12.06
C SER A 262 -4.53 14.74 13.10
N ILE A 263 -4.19 15.96 13.51
CA ILE A 263 -3.14 16.28 14.47
C ILE A 263 -3.68 17.13 15.63
N ARG A 264 -2.95 17.12 16.74
CA ARG A 264 -3.33 17.89 17.95
C ARG A 264 -2.94 19.36 17.87
N SER A 265 -1.92 19.70 17.08
CA SER A 265 -1.51 21.07 16.87
C SER A 265 -2.66 21.90 16.29
N PRO A 266 -3.04 23.05 16.91
CA PRO A 266 -4.10 23.89 16.42
C PRO A 266 -3.81 24.40 15.01
N ARG A 267 -4.82 24.41 14.13
CA ARG A 267 -4.70 24.88 12.76
C ARG A 267 -5.88 25.75 12.37
N GLU A 268 -5.61 26.77 11.57
CA GLU A 268 -6.64 27.59 10.97
C GLU A 268 -7.49 26.78 9.98
N SER A 269 -8.79 27.01 10.00
CA SER A 269 -9.77 26.39 9.15
C SER A 269 -11.04 27.26 9.06
N ILE A 270 -12.11 26.68 8.51
CA ILE A 270 -13.44 27.30 8.47
C ILE A 270 -14.49 26.33 9.05
N ASP A 271 -15.57 26.90 9.52
CA ASP A 271 -16.77 26.15 9.88
C ASP A 271 -17.71 25.90 8.67
N LEU A 272 -18.85 25.27 8.90
CA LEU A 272 -19.87 25.00 7.87
C LEU A 272 -20.49 26.27 7.29
N ALA A 273 -20.44 27.40 7.99
CA ALA A 273 -20.91 28.69 7.52
C ALA A 273 -19.82 29.50 6.78
N GLY A 274 -18.60 28.95 6.64
CA GLY A 274 -17.47 29.60 6.02
C GLY A 274 -16.77 30.63 6.92
N GLN A 275 -17.08 30.65 8.22
CA GLN A 275 -16.43 31.56 9.17
C GLN A 275 -15.11 30.97 9.65
N SER A 276 -14.16 31.85 10.01
CA SER A 276 -12.86 31.44 10.55
C SER A 276 -13.03 30.57 11.79
N ALA A 277 -12.31 29.47 11.86
CA ALA A 277 -12.33 28.51 12.96
C ALA A 277 -10.93 27.94 13.21
N THR A 278 -10.66 27.54 14.46
CA THR A 278 -9.46 26.77 14.77
C THR A 278 -9.84 25.31 14.99
N VAL A 279 -9.08 24.42 14.39
CA VAL A 279 -9.31 22.96 14.48
C VAL A 279 -8.13 22.27 15.14
N GLU A 280 -8.43 21.54 16.19
CA GLU A 280 -7.56 20.56 16.84
C GLU A 280 -8.23 19.20 16.74
N THR A 281 -7.49 18.14 16.44
CA THR A 281 -8.08 16.81 16.36
C THR A 281 -7.59 15.94 17.51
N PHE A 282 -8.50 15.68 18.46
CA PHE A 282 -8.25 14.77 19.56
C PHE A 282 -8.69 13.35 19.15
N GLY A 283 -7.96 12.33 19.57
CA GLY A 283 -8.27 10.95 19.26
C GLY A 283 -7.03 10.10 19.01
N ARG A 284 -7.29 8.86 18.57
CA ARG A 284 -6.26 7.86 18.30
C ARG A 284 -5.83 7.95 16.81
N HIS A 285 -4.83 8.77 16.53
CA HIS A 285 -4.29 8.96 15.17
C HIS A 285 -2.82 8.52 15.12
N ASP A 286 -2.43 7.91 13.99
CA ASP A 286 -1.05 7.55 13.72
C ASP A 286 -0.27 8.83 13.36
N PRO A 287 0.87 9.15 14.00
CA PRO A 287 1.72 10.26 13.57
C PRO A 287 2.28 10.03 12.15
N CYS A 288 2.47 8.77 11.75
CA CYS A 288 2.81 8.38 10.38
C CYS A 288 1.95 7.21 9.93
N VAL A 289 1.11 7.42 8.92
CA VAL A 289 0.29 6.33 8.34
C VAL A 289 1.08 5.41 7.41
N GLY A 290 2.32 5.78 7.05
CA GLY A 290 3.20 4.97 6.20
C GLY A 290 3.49 3.59 6.79
N ILE A 291 3.65 3.50 8.11
CA ILE A 291 3.87 2.22 8.79
C ILE A 291 2.80 1.21 8.42
N ARG A 292 1.52 1.61 8.55
CA ARG A 292 0.39 0.73 8.24
C ARG A 292 0.10 0.59 6.75
N ALA A 293 0.58 1.52 5.93
CA ALA A 293 0.38 1.47 4.49
C ALA A 293 1.26 0.42 3.79
N THR A 294 2.36 -0.01 4.40
CA THR A 294 3.28 -1.00 3.83
C THR A 294 2.58 -2.31 3.45
N PRO A 295 1.93 -3.06 4.37
CA PRO A 295 1.22 -4.28 4.01
C PRO A 295 0.02 -4.05 3.09
N ILE A 296 -0.59 -2.86 3.13
CA ILE A 296 -1.69 -2.53 2.24
C ILE A 296 -1.20 -2.37 0.80
N ALA A 297 -0.06 -1.70 0.60
CA ALA A 297 0.55 -1.53 -0.71
C ALA A 297 1.01 -2.87 -1.31
N GLU A 298 1.55 -3.79 -0.50
CA GLU A 298 1.82 -5.17 -0.92
C GLU A 298 0.54 -5.88 -1.42
N ALA A 299 -0.55 -5.73 -0.69
CA ALA A 299 -1.85 -6.33 -1.05
C ALA A 299 -2.42 -5.74 -2.34
N LEU A 300 -2.31 -4.43 -2.52
CA LEU A 300 -2.74 -3.74 -3.73
C LEU A 300 -1.95 -4.20 -4.96
N LEU A 301 -0.62 -4.30 -4.85
CA LEU A 301 0.23 -4.82 -5.93
C LEU A 301 -0.17 -6.24 -6.31
N ALA A 302 -0.42 -7.10 -5.33
CA ALA A 302 -0.84 -8.48 -5.57
C ALA A 302 -2.21 -8.56 -6.28
N LEU A 303 -3.14 -7.67 -5.94
CA LEU A 303 -4.45 -7.63 -6.60
C LEU A 303 -4.34 -7.23 -8.08
N VAL A 304 -3.49 -6.24 -8.40
CA VAL A 304 -3.24 -5.83 -9.80
C VAL A 304 -2.59 -6.97 -10.58
N ILE A 305 -1.52 -7.57 -10.04
CA ILE A 305 -0.84 -8.71 -10.71
C ILE A 305 -1.80 -9.89 -10.91
N MET A 306 -2.68 -10.16 -9.94
CA MET A 306 -3.69 -11.23 -10.06
C MET A 306 -4.69 -10.95 -11.18
N ASP A 307 -5.18 -9.70 -11.32
CA ASP A 307 -6.09 -9.32 -12.39
C ASP A 307 -5.46 -9.55 -13.76
N HIS A 308 -4.25 -9.02 -13.97
CA HIS A 308 -3.51 -9.21 -15.21
C HIS A 308 -3.16 -10.70 -15.48
N ALA A 309 -2.86 -11.47 -14.45
CA ALA A 309 -2.59 -12.91 -14.60
C ALA A 309 -3.84 -13.68 -15.09
N LEU A 310 -5.02 -13.35 -14.55
CA LEU A 310 -6.28 -13.95 -14.99
C LEU A 310 -6.63 -13.54 -16.42
N ARG A 311 -6.43 -12.28 -16.78
CA ARG A 311 -6.65 -11.77 -18.15
C ARG A 311 -5.70 -12.41 -19.14
N HIS A 312 -4.40 -12.46 -18.85
CA HIS A 312 -3.40 -13.12 -19.66
C HIS A 312 -3.75 -14.59 -19.91
N ARG A 313 -4.16 -15.31 -18.86
CA ARG A 313 -4.59 -16.71 -18.97
C ARG A 313 -5.77 -16.89 -19.94
N ALA A 314 -6.71 -15.95 -19.93
CA ALA A 314 -7.89 -16.00 -20.81
C ALA A 314 -7.58 -15.62 -22.26
N GLN A 315 -6.64 -14.69 -22.48
CA GLN A 315 -6.34 -14.12 -23.80
C GLN A 315 -5.18 -14.84 -24.50
N ASN A 316 -4.14 -15.21 -23.76
CA ASN A 316 -2.85 -15.62 -24.31
C ASN A 316 -2.34 -16.96 -23.71
N GLY A 317 -3.19 -17.73 -23.06
CA GLY A 317 -2.80 -18.95 -22.37
C GLY A 317 -2.14 -20.02 -23.26
N ASP A 318 -2.37 -19.97 -24.57
CA ASP A 318 -1.83 -20.91 -25.54
C ASP A 318 -0.59 -20.40 -26.30
N VAL A 319 -0.17 -19.14 -26.04
CA VAL A 319 1.03 -18.56 -26.68
C VAL A 319 2.27 -19.30 -26.21
N ARG A 320 3.12 -19.67 -27.15
CA ARG A 320 4.45 -20.26 -26.91
C ARG A 320 5.47 -19.57 -27.78
N VAL A 321 6.66 -19.38 -27.22
CA VAL A 321 7.82 -18.80 -27.91
C VAL A 321 9.02 -19.73 -27.74
N ASP A 322 9.91 -19.73 -28.73
CA ASP A 322 11.13 -20.56 -28.69
C ASP A 322 12.29 -19.86 -27.94
N THR A 323 12.17 -18.54 -27.71
CA THR A 323 13.16 -17.79 -26.93
C THR A 323 13.07 -18.20 -25.46
N PRO A 324 14.18 -18.63 -24.84
CA PRO A 324 14.18 -18.94 -23.40
C PRO A 324 13.93 -17.71 -22.53
N ASP A 325 13.35 -17.91 -21.37
CA ASP A 325 13.20 -16.86 -20.38
C ASP A 325 14.57 -16.33 -19.96
N ILE A 326 14.67 -15.02 -19.83
CA ILE A 326 15.90 -14.34 -19.41
C ILE A 326 15.81 -14.06 -17.91
N ALA A 327 16.87 -14.39 -17.16
CA ALA A 327 16.94 -14.18 -15.74
C ALA A 327 16.77 -12.69 -15.37
N ALA A 328 16.10 -12.43 -14.26
CA ALA A 328 16.02 -11.08 -13.68
C ALA A 328 17.43 -10.55 -13.35
N ALA A 329 17.58 -9.22 -13.31
CA ALA A 329 18.84 -8.59 -12.91
C ALA A 329 19.27 -9.05 -11.52
N ALA A 330 20.54 -9.41 -11.38
CA ALA A 330 21.13 -9.68 -10.08
C ALA A 330 21.14 -8.39 -9.24
N ARG A 331 20.83 -8.50 -7.96
CA ARG A 331 20.81 -7.41 -6.98
C ARG A 331 21.97 -7.50 -6.03
#